data_1139ac2884cd947f6dc7c28072028dc1
#
_entry.id   1139ac2884cd947f6dc7c28072028dc1
#
_cell.length_a   1.000
_cell.length_b   1.000
_cell.length_c   1.000
_cell.angle_alpha   90.00
_cell.angle_beta   90.00
_cell.angle_gamma   90.00
#
_symmetry.space_group_name_H-M   'P 1'
#
loop_
_entity.id
_entity.type
_entity.pdbx_description
1 polymer ?
#
loop_
_entity_poly.entity_id
_entity_poly.type
_entity_poly.pdbx_seq_one_letter_code
_entity_poly.pdbx_strand_id
1 'polypeptide(L)'
;MNTQTQAKLSNTNVVEMTELTTPRALRDRYPRSDKATSTVEKGRQEIRDILDRKDERLLVVVGPCSIHDTDLAKEYASRLLPLREELSSSLNIVMRVYFEKPRTTVGWKGFINDPDLDDSFKIDDGLARGRELLLYLADAGLPTGTEAVSYTHLTLPTIYSV
;
A
#
# COMPACT_ATOMS: atom_id res chain seq x y z
N MET A 1 -8.80 -15.83 44.35
CA MET A 1 -7.77 -14.90 43.84
C MET A 1 -8.42 -14.01 42.78
N ASN A 2 -8.37 -12.72 42.99
CA ASN A 2 -9.23 -11.74 42.32
C ASN A 2 -8.73 -11.51 40.89
N THR A 3 -9.58 -11.70 39.88
CA THR A 3 -9.29 -11.51 38.43
C THR A 3 -8.69 -10.11 38.13
N GLN A 4 -9.03 -9.10 38.95
CA GLN A 4 -8.46 -7.74 38.85
C GLN A 4 -6.98 -7.66 39.22
N THR A 5 -6.47 -8.57 40.07
CA THR A 5 -5.07 -8.57 40.48
C THR A 5 -4.16 -9.17 39.38
N GLN A 6 -4.68 -10.14 38.63
CA GLN A 6 -3.94 -10.73 37.49
C GLN A 6 -3.82 -9.77 36.32
N ALA A 7 -4.84 -8.97 36.05
CA ALA A 7 -4.78 -7.93 34.98
C ALA A 7 -3.73 -6.85 35.27
N LYS A 8 -3.43 -6.60 36.57
CA LYS A 8 -2.40 -5.62 36.98
C LYS A 8 -0.97 -6.13 36.86
N LEU A 9 -0.73 -7.42 36.72
CA LEU A 9 0.60 -8.03 36.65
C LEU A 9 1.03 -8.34 35.21
N SER A 10 0.09 -8.35 34.27
CA SER A 10 0.33 -8.55 32.83
C SER A 10 -0.22 -7.38 32.05
N ASN A 11 0.43 -7.07 30.93
CA ASN A 11 0.03 -5.99 29.99
C ASN A 11 -0.01 -4.59 30.66
N THR A 12 0.88 -4.32 31.60
CA THR A 12 0.90 -3.04 32.35
C THR A 12 1.13 -1.82 31.47
N ASN A 13 1.72 -2.01 30.29
CA ASN A 13 2.01 -0.96 29.31
C ASN A 13 1.04 -0.95 28.12
N VAL A 14 0.02 -1.83 28.13
CA VAL A 14 -1.02 -1.84 27.09
C VAL A 14 -2.14 -0.91 27.54
N VAL A 15 -2.33 0.17 26.80
CA VAL A 15 -3.35 1.20 27.09
C VAL A 15 -4.70 0.74 26.61
N GLU A 16 -4.76 0.19 25.40
CA GLU A 16 -5.99 -0.24 24.74
C GLU A 16 -5.70 -1.37 23.75
N MET A 17 -6.69 -2.21 23.51
CA MET A 17 -6.73 -3.20 22.41
C MET A 17 -7.97 -2.93 21.58
N THR A 18 -7.80 -2.51 20.34
CA THR A 18 -8.88 -2.24 19.41
C THR A 18 -8.89 -3.26 18.28
N GLU A 19 -10.06 -3.80 17.93
CA GLU A 19 -10.20 -4.66 16.76
C GLU A 19 -10.06 -3.82 15.48
N LEU A 20 -9.22 -4.29 14.55
CA LEU A 20 -9.06 -3.65 13.25
C LEU A 20 -10.18 -4.09 12.29
N THR A 21 -10.52 -3.21 11.37
CA THR A 21 -11.40 -3.52 10.24
C THR A 21 -10.89 -4.73 9.48
N THR A 22 -11.76 -5.74 9.26
CA THR A 22 -11.36 -6.94 8.55
C THR A 22 -11.06 -6.66 7.08
N PRO A 23 -10.19 -7.47 6.42
CA PRO A 23 -9.90 -7.31 4.99
C PRO A 23 -11.15 -7.40 4.11
N ARG A 24 -12.15 -8.20 4.51
CA ARG A 24 -13.42 -8.31 3.79
C ARG A 24 -14.20 -7.01 3.90
N ALA A 25 -14.41 -6.49 5.10
CA ALA A 25 -15.15 -5.25 5.33
C ALA A 25 -14.49 -4.07 4.60
N LEU A 26 -13.16 -3.99 4.60
CA LEU A 26 -12.44 -2.96 3.87
C LEU A 26 -12.62 -3.09 2.35
N ARG A 27 -12.63 -4.31 1.80
CA ARG A 27 -12.90 -4.54 0.37
C ARG A 27 -14.33 -4.23 -0.01
N ASP A 28 -15.28 -4.55 0.85
CA ASP A 28 -16.71 -4.28 0.60
C ASP A 28 -16.99 -2.76 0.63
N ARG A 29 -16.31 -2.05 1.54
CA ARG A 29 -16.39 -0.58 1.63
C ARG A 29 -15.72 0.14 0.46
N TYR A 30 -14.61 -0.39 -0.04
CA TYR A 30 -13.82 0.16 -1.15
C TYR A 30 -13.66 -0.91 -2.24
N PRO A 31 -14.70 -1.16 -3.05
CA PRO A 31 -14.67 -2.17 -4.10
C PRO A 31 -13.75 -1.76 -5.25
N ARG A 32 -13.22 -2.75 -5.95
CA ARG A 32 -12.44 -2.53 -7.17
C ARG A 32 -13.37 -2.27 -8.34
N SER A 33 -12.96 -1.35 -9.23
CA SER A 33 -13.54 -1.22 -10.55
C SER A 33 -12.99 -2.27 -11.52
N ASP A 34 -13.66 -2.46 -12.66
CA ASP A 34 -13.16 -3.31 -13.75
C ASP A 34 -11.84 -2.73 -14.32
N LYS A 35 -11.72 -1.40 -14.38
CA LYS A 35 -10.51 -0.73 -14.85
C LYS A 35 -9.32 -0.99 -13.91
N ALA A 36 -9.52 -0.85 -12.60
CA ALA A 36 -8.49 -1.17 -11.61
C ALA A 36 -8.06 -2.64 -11.70
N THR A 37 -9.03 -3.56 -11.87
CA THR A 37 -8.75 -4.99 -12.05
C THR A 37 -7.90 -5.22 -13.29
N SER A 38 -8.30 -4.68 -14.43
CA SER A 38 -7.57 -4.80 -15.70
C SER A 38 -6.14 -4.25 -15.61
N THR A 39 -5.95 -3.09 -14.95
CA THR A 39 -4.62 -2.50 -14.73
C THR A 39 -3.70 -3.45 -13.97
N VAL A 40 -4.21 -4.07 -12.90
CA VAL A 40 -3.43 -5.01 -12.08
C VAL A 40 -3.10 -6.28 -12.85
N GLU A 41 -4.08 -6.88 -13.55
CA GLU A 41 -3.88 -8.11 -14.33
C GLU A 41 -2.86 -7.89 -15.45
N LYS A 42 -3.01 -6.80 -16.21
CA LYS A 42 -2.07 -6.42 -17.27
C LYS A 42 -0.67 -6.17 -16.72
N GLY A 43 -0.56 -5.38 -15.65
CA GLY A 43 0.74 -5.09 -15.05
C GLY A 43 1.45 -6.33 -14.54
N ARG A 44 0.72 -7.27 -13.90
CA ARG A 44 1.27 -8.56 -13.48
C ARG A 44 1.76 -9.40 -14.66
N GLN A 45 1.00 -9.41 -15.75
CA GLN A 45 1.39 -10.18 -16.94
C GLN A 45 2.63 -9.58 -17.60
N GLU A 46 2.68 -8.25 -17.77
CA GLU A 46 3.84 -7.55 -18.32
C GLU A 46 5.13 -7.83 -17.52
N ILE A 47 5.05 -7.80 -16.19
CA ILE A 47 6.19 -8.11 -15.33
C ILE A 47 6.64 -9.58 -15.49
N ARG A 48 5.71 -10.53 -15.54
CA ARG A 48 6.03 -11.94 -15.78
C ARG A 48 6.75 -12.11 -17.12
N ASP A 49 6.24 -11.46 -18.16
CA ASP A 49 6.83 -11.56 -19.50
C ASP A 49 8.25 -10.99 -19.55
N ILE A 50 8.51 -9.91 -18.82
CA ILE A 50 9.87 -9.36 -18.66
C ILE A 50 10.78 -10.35 -17.91
N LEU A 51 10.31 -10.90 -16.78
CA LEU A 51 11.09 -11.85 -15.98
C LEU A 51 11.36 -13.17 -16.75
N ASP A 52 10.40 -13.58 -17.55
CA ASP A 52 10.52 -14.76 -18.43
C ASP A 52 11.31 -14.46 -19.72
N ARG A 53 11.82 -13.23 -19.91
CA ARG A 53 12.53 -12.75 -21.11
C ARG A 53 11.72 -12.84 -22.41
N LYS A 54 10.41 -12.73 -22.31
CA LYS A 54 9.48 -12.63 -23.45
C LYS A 54 9.24 -11.18 -23.87
N ASP A 55 9.47 -10.25 -22.97
CA ASP A 55 9.40 -8.81 -23.16
C ASP A 55 10.78 -8.22 -22.83
N GLU A 56 11.38 -7.49 -23.78
CA GLU A 56 12.73 -6.94 -23.67
C GLU A 56 12.77 -5.60 -22.93
N ARG A 57 11.62 -5.04 -22.56
CA ARG A 57 11.57 -3.78 -21.81
C ARG A 57 12.27 -3.90 -20.45
N LEU A 58 12.86 -2.82 -20.01
CA LEU A 58 13.40 -2.73 -18.66
C LEU A 58 12.28 -2.46 -17.64
N LEU A 59 12.18 -3.29 -16.62
CA LEU A 59 11.28 -3.03 -15.48
C LEU A 59 11.86 -1.94 -14.58
N VAL A 60 11.13 -0.85 -14.40
CA VAL A 60 11.52 0.30 -13.55
C VAL A 60 10.50 0.48 -12.44
N VAL A 61 10.92 0.27 -11.19
CA VAL A 61 10.09 0.56 -10.01
C VAL A 61 10.58 1.89 -9.43
N VAL A 62 9.76 2.93 -9.54
CA VAL A 62 10.13 4.29 -9.18
C VAL A 62 9.05 4.99 -8.38
N GLY A 63 9.44 5.76 -7.37
CA GLY A 63 8.52 6.48 -6.51
C GLY A 63 9.16 7.00 -5.23
N PRO A 64 8.38 7.64 -4.36
CA PRO A 64 8.87 8.13 -3.08
C PRO A 64 9.37 7.00 -2.18
N CYS A 65 10.23 7.33 -1.23
CA CYS A 65 10.76 6.34 -0.27
C CYS A 65 9.62 5.69 0.54
N SER A 66 8.63 6.48 0.95
CA SER A 66 7.35 6.01 1.50
C SER A 66 6.29 7.08 1.31
N ILE A 67 5.04 6.65 1.24
CA ILE A 67 3.89 7.52 1.21
C ILE A 67 3.67 8.07 2.63
N HIS A 68 3.55 9.39 2.75
CA HIS A 68 3.16 10.09 3.96
C HIS A 68 1.98 11.03 3.71
N ASP A 69 1.73 11.35 2.44
CA ASP A 69 0.65 12.20 1.99
C ASP A 69 0.07 11.62 0.70
N THR A 70 -1.25 11.38 0.69
CA THR A 70 -1.93 10.77 -0.45
C THR A 70 -2.11 11.74 -1.62
N ASP A 71 -2.20 13.05 -1.38
CA ASP A 71 -2.39 14.03 -2.45
C ASP A 71 -1.07 14.29 -3.18
N LEU A 72 0.04 14.35 -2.45
CA LEU A 72 1.38 14.37 -3.06
C LEU A 72 1.64 13.08 -3.87
N ALA A 73 1.18 11.93 -3.39
CA ALA A 73 1.29 10.68 -4.13
C ALA A 73 0.48 10.68 -5.44
N LYS A 74 -0.72 11.25 -5.42
CA LYS A 74 -1.56 11.43 -6.62
C LYS A 74 -0.92 12.44 -7.59
N GLU A 75 -0.35 13.54 -7.09
CA GLU A 75 0.39 14.50 -7.90
C GLU A 75 1.59 13.84 -8.57
N TYR A 76 2.38 13.07 -7.82
CA TYR A 76 3.50 12.30 -8.38
C TYR A 76 3.02 11.37 -9.49
N ALA A 77 1.94 10.63 -9.26
CA ALA A 77 1.35 9.73 -10.25
C ALA A 77 0.92 10.46 -11.52
N SER A 78 0.30 11.64 -11.39
CA SER A 78 -0.15 12.45 -12.54
C SER A 78 1.01 12.88 -13.44
N ARG A 79 2.19 13.10 -12.87
CA ARG A 79 3.42 13.41 -13.60
C ARG A 79 4.09 12.16 -14.19
N LEU A 80 3.94 11.01 -13.52
CA LEU A 80 4.55 9.76 -13.96
C LEU A 80 3.79 9.10 -15.10
N LEU A 81 2.47 9.25 -15.16
CA LEU A 81 1.61 8.65 -16.18
C LEU A 81 2.02 9.02 -17.61
N PRO A 82 2.21 10.31 -17.99
CA PRO A 82 2.65 10.68 -19.31
C PRO A 82 4.02 10.09 -19.68
N LEU A 83 4.97 10.07 -18.74
CA LEU A 83 6.30 9.50 -18.96
C LEU A 83 6.21 7.96 -19.16
N ARG A 84 5.34 7.29 -18.43
CA ARG A 84 5.09 5.86 -18.62
C ARG A 84 4.55 5.55 -20.01
N GLU A 85 3.69 6.39 -20.55
CA GLU A 85 3.16 6.25 -21.90
C GLU A 85 4.22 6.53 -22.97
N GLU A 86 4.94 7.64 -22.84
CA GLU A 86 6.01 8.05 -23.74
C GLU A 86 7.12 7.00 -23.84
N LEU A 87 7.52 6.41 -22.72
CA LEU A 87 8.63 5.46 -22.64
C LEU A 87 8.18 3.99 -22.75
N SER A 88 6.90 3.74 -23.03
CA SER A 88 6.29 2.41 -22.99
C SER A 88 6.90 1.38 -23.93
N SER A 89 7.59 1.83 -24.99
CA SER A 89 8.30 0.94 -25.91
C SER A 89 9.59 0.32 -25.36
N SER A 90 10.19 0.97 -24.37
CA SER A 90 11.51 0.57 -23.81
C SER A 90 11.45 0.26 -22.30
N LEU A 91 10.52 0.89 -21.60
CA LEU A 91 10.41 0.76 -20.15
C LEU A 91 9.02 0.28 -19.73
N ASN A 92 8.98 -0.61 -18.78
CA ASN A 92 7.78 -0.92 -18.00
C ASN A 92 7.89 -0.21 -16.65
N ILE A 93 7.18 0.90 -16.48
CA ILE A 93 7.25 1.72 -15.29
C ILE A 93 6.14 1.32 -14.33
N VAL A 94 6.54 1.00 -13.10
CA VAL A 94 5.69 0.66 -11.95
C VAL A 94 5.92 1.70 -10.87
N MET A 95 4.85 2.30 -10.35
CA MET A 95 4.99 3.25 -9.26
C MET A 95 5.22 2.53 -7.92
N ARG A 96 6.29 2.90 -7.23
CA ARG A 96 6.55 2.46 -5.87
C ARG A 96 5.59 3.17 -4.90
N VAL A 97 4.81 2.39 -4.15
CA VAL A 97 3.83 2.90 -3.17
C VAL A 97 4.04 2.15 -1.85
N TYR A 98 5.00 2.61 -1.06
CA TYR A 98 5.34 2.00 0.22
C TYR A 98 4.71 2.79 1.35
N PHE A 99 3.99 2.11 2.23
CA PHE A 99 3.23 2.70 3.33
C PHE A 99 3.89 2.54 4.69
N GLU A 100 4.81 1.59 4.83
CA GLU A 100 5.41 1.27 6.11
C GLU A 100 6.88 1.66 6.19
N LYS A 101 7.32 1.85 7.43
CA LYS A 101 8.73 2.06 7.78
C LYS A 101 9.12 1.03 8.83
N PRO A 102 9.83 -0.05 8.46
CA PRO A 102 10.29 -1.06 9.41
C PRO A 102 11.36 -0.45 10.33
N ARG A 103 10.91 0.09 11.46
CA ARG A 103 11.79 0.69 12.47
C ARG A 103 11.72 -0.13 13.76
N THR A 104 12.89 -0.37 14.36
CA THR A 104 13.00 -1.22 15.54
C THR A 104 12.60 -0.51 16.83
N THR A 105 12.90 0.77 16.98
CA THR A 105 12.71 1.47 18.27
C THR A 105 12.06 2.84 18.16
N VAL A 106 12.57 3.75 17.36
CA VAL A 106 12.14 5.16 17.36
C VAL A 106 11.80 5.65 15.95
N GLY A 107 10.81 6.53 15.86
CA GLY A 107 10.39 7.23 14.66
C GLY A 107 9.10 6.70 14.06
N TRP A 108 8.56 7.48 13.16
CA TRP A 108 7.30 7.22 12.47
C TRP A 108 7.26 5.82 11.83
N LYS A 109 6.24 5.05 12.13
CA LYS A 109 6.08 3.64 11.71
C LYS A 109 5.52 3.48 10.30
N GLY A 110 5.12 4.56 9.67
CA GLY A 110 4.55 4.57 8.32
C GLY A 110 3.09 4.96 8.30
N PHE A 111 2.62 5.23 7.09
CA PHE A 111 1.30 5.82 6.84
C PHE A 111 0.13 4.99 7.36
N ILE A 112 0.23 3.64 7.32
CA ILE A 112 -0.86 2.80 7.84
C ILE A 112 -0.93 2.88 9.36
N ASN A 113 0.22 2.88 10.03
CA ASN A 113 0.24 2.89 11.48
C ASN A 113 -0.09 4.26 12.08
N ASP A 114 0.31 5.34 11.41
CA ASP A 114 0.13 6.71 11.87
C ASP A 114 -0.05 7.64 10.68
N PRO A 115 -1.28 7.69 10.11
CA PRO A 115 -1.57 8.42 8.88
C PRO A 115 -1.51 9.94 9.04
N ASP A 116 -1.67 10.44 10.25
CA ASP A 116 -1.72 11.87 10.56
C ASP A 116 -0.36 12.40 11.08
N LEU A 117 0.64 11.54 11.27
CA LEU A 117 1.99 11.86 11.79
C LEU A 117 1.95 12.55 13.18
N ASP A 118 1.00 12.19 14.01
CA ASP A 118 0.74 12.81 15.31
C ASP A 118 0.76 11.81 16.49
N ASP A 119 1.25 10.59 16.23
CA ASP A 119 1.26 9.46 17.16
C ASP A 119 -0.14 9.05 17.67
N SER A 120 -1.19 9.37 16.90
CA SER A 120 -2.57 8.95 17.23
C SER A 120 -2.86 7.49 16.89
N PHE A 121 -2.03 6.88 16.05
CA PHE A 121 -2.10 5.48 15.63
C PHE A 121 -3.49 5.05 15.11
N LYS A 122 -4.15 5.89 14.32
CA LYS A 122 -5.45 5.62 13.68
C LYS A 122 -5.30 4.62 12.54
N ILE A 123 -4.98 3.37 12.87
CA ILE A 123 -4.62 2.32 11.89
C ILE A 123 -5.76 2.08 10.89
N ASP A 124 -7.02 2.06 11.32
CA ASP A 124 -8.17 1.86 10.43
C ASP A 124 -8.28 2.97 9.37
N ASP A 125 -8.00 4.22 9.73
CA ASP A 125 -7.95 5.34 8.80
C ASP A 125 -6.77 5.18 7.83
N GLY A 126 -5.62 4.76 8.35
CA GLY A 126 -4.45 4.45 7.53
C GLY A 126 -4.72 3.36 6.49
N LEU A 127 -5.38 2.28 6.90
CA LEU A 127 -5.79 1.19 6.01
C LEU A 127 -6.80 1.66 4.94
N ALA A 128 -7.79 2.45 5.34
CA ALA A 128 -8.80 3.00 4.44
C ALA A 128 -8.16 3.91 3.38
N ARG A 129 -7.40 4.92 3.82
CA ARG A 129 -6.72 5.89 2.94
C ARG A 129 -5.68 5.23 2.04
N GLY A 130 -4.93 4.24 2.56
CA GLY A 130 -3.98 3.46 1.77
C GLY A 130 -4.68 2.68 0.65
N ARG A 131 -5.82 2.04 0.96
CA ARG A 131 -6.60 1.32 -0.04
C ARG A 131 -7.22 2.27 -1.08
N GLU A 132 -7.76 3.41 -0.67
CA GLU A 132 -8.28 4.42 -1.60
C GLU A 132 -7.22 4.91 -2.58
N LEU A 133 -6.00 5.18 -2.08
CA LEU A 133 -4.88 5.57 -2.94
C LEU A 133 -4.54 4.49 -3.97
N LEU A 134 -4.44 3.22 -3.55
CA LEU A 134 -4.13 2.13 -4.47
C LEU A 134 -5.21 1.94 -5.54
N LEU A 135 -6.49 2.08 -5.17
CA LEU A 135 -7.59 2.03 -6.13
C LEU A 135 -7.53 3.19 -7.12
N TYR A 136 -7.31 4.42 -6.62
CA TYR A 136 -7.14 5.60 -7.47
C TYR A 136 -6.03 5.42 -8.51
N LEU A 137 -4.86 4.92 -8.10
CA LEU A 137 -3.72 4.70 -8.99
C LEU A 137 -4.03 3.61 -10.04
N ALA A 138 -4.67 2.52 -9.62
CA ALA A 138 -5.07 1.46 -10.53
C ALA A 138 -6.15 1.93 -11.53
N ASP A 139 -7.12 2.74 -11.08
CA ASP A 139 -8.12 3.38 -11.95
C ASP A 139 -7.50 4.38 -12.91
N ALA A 140 -6.43 5.04 -12.53
CA ALA A 140 -5.65 5.88 -13.44
C ALA A 140 -4.88 5.08 -14.51
N GLY A 141 -4.75 3.76 -14.36
CA GLY A 141 -3.99 2.89 -15.26
C GLY A 141 -2.51 2.76 -14.89
N LEU A 142 -2.13 3.15 -13.66
CA LEU A 142 -0.77 3.09 -13.18
C LEU A 142 -0.56 1.84 -12.30
N PRO A 143 0.24 0.86 -12.77
CA PRO A 143 0.61 -0.29 -11.94
C PRO A 143 1.46 0.16 -10.73
N THR A 144 1.20 -0.43 -9.58
CA THR A 144 1.90 -0.11 -8.34
C THR A 144 2.57 -1.32 -7.72
N GLY A 145 3.73 -1.09 -7.10
CA GLY A 145 4.40 -2.06 -6.24
C GLY A 145 4.39 -1.56 -4.80
N THR A 146 3.91 -2.39 -3.88
CA THR A 146 3.93 -2.09 -2.45
C THR A 146 4.58 -3.22 -1.67
N GLU A 147 4.95 -2.94 -0.44
CA GLU A 147 5.38 -3.96 0.52
C GLU A 147 4.19 -4.50 1.31
N ALA A 148 4.28 -5.75 1.75
CA ALA A 148 3.33 -6.38 2.66
C ALA A 148 4.09 -6.78 3.94
N VAL A 149 4.44 -5.79 4.77
CA VAL A 149 5.27 -6.04 5.97
C VAL A 149 4.41 -6.51 7.14
N SER A 150 3.31 -5.82 7.45
CA SER A 150 2.52 -6.11 8.65
C SER A 150 1.05 -6.41 8.36
N TYR A 151 0.48 -5.92 7.27
CA TYR A 151 -0.97 -5.99 7.03
C TYR A 151 -1.32 -6.57 5.66
N THR A 152 -1.89 -7.78 5.66
CA THR A 152 -2.43 -8.43 4.45
C THR A 152 -3.70 -7.74 3.91
N HIS A 153 -4.24 -6.77 4.62
CA HIS A 153 -5.44 -6.01 4.25
C HIS A 153 -5.28 -5.20 2.96
N LEU A 154 -4.05 -4.79 2.67
CA LEU A 154 -3.71 -4.01 1.47
C LEU A 154 -3.47 -4.86 0.22
N THR A 155 -3.56 -6.17 0.31
CA THR A 155 -3.24 -7.10 -0.79
C THR A 155 -4.12 -6.98 -2.03
N LEU A 156 -4.54 -5.78 -2.37
CA LEU A 156 -5.30 -5.42 -3.57
C LEU A 156 -5.20 -3.92 -3.81
N PRO A 157 -4.94 -3.47 -4.96
CA PRO A 157 -4.49 -4.00 -6.22
C PRO A 157 -2.99 -3.75 -6.40
N THR A 158 -2.18 -4.62 -5.88
CA THR A 158 -0.73 -4.52 -6.03
C THR A 158 -0.22 -5.55 -7.02
N ILE A 159 0.83 -5.21 -7.75
CA ILE A 159 1.45 -6.10 -8.70
C ILE A 159 2.21 -7.22 -7.99
N TYR A 160 2.71 -6.92 -6.81
CA TYR A 160 3.46 -7.86 -5.97
C TYR A 160 3.01 -7.74 -4.52
N SER A 161 2.49 -8.82 -3.96
CA SER A 161 2.59 -9.12 -2.54
C SER A 161 3.51 -10.33 -2.42
N VAL A 162 4.63 -10.14 -1.81
CA VAL A 162 5.52 -11.23 -1.42
C VAL A 162 4.93 -11.94 -0.22
#